data_3c42a4b6e9c7539dd64fc20d37182a20
#
_entry.id   3c42a4b6e9c7539dd64fc20d37182a20
#
_cell.length_a   1.000
_cell.length_b   1.000
_cell.length_c   1.000
_cell.angle_alpha   90.00
_cell.angle_beta   90.00
_cell.angle_gamma   90.00
#
_symmetry.space_group_name_H-M   'P 1'
#
loop_
_entity.id
_entity.type
_entity.pdbx_description
1 polymer ?
#
loop_
_entity_poly.entity_id
_entity_poly.type
_entity_poly.pdbx_seq_one_letter_code
_entity_poly.pdbx_strand_id
1 'polypeptide(L)'
;MAFSFRKEVITFLKDNKNKYFTAREITEYIAEKYPKACEEKMRNSKGGYLKTKNDCIQQWVAEIGAYKDNLAKQGISITAGRPRKYYYLPNENLEISCKNTTRKNNQPEKELYPILAKFCNSINIKTLRIDEKESKKDKGKNYNKWLHADVVGFKDLISDFNKQTKECLIEYADERSYLYSFEVKDGTIETWNLREYFFQAVSNSSWANYSYLVAEDVNDRAMDELQLLCSSFNIGYIQLNREEPNESQIVIKAPKTTLDWNMINRIANENKDFQRYLDNITLVYQGHSNDK
;
A
#
# COMPACT_ATOMS: atom_id res chain seq x y z
N MET A 1 -19.15 -26.73 7.08
CA MET A 1 -19.60 -25.31 7.11
C MET A 1 -18.73 -24.50 6.17
N ALA A 2 -19.32 -23.57 5.43
CA ALA A 2 -18.52 -22.68 4.58
C ALA A 2 -17.63 -21.77 5.45
N PHE A 3 -16.41 -21.53 5.03
CA PHE A 3 -15.47 -20.62 5.71
C PHE A 3 -16.02 -19.19 5.71
N SER A 4 -15.97 -18.53 6.85
CA SER A 4 -16.34 -17.11 6.99
C SER A 4 -15.25 -16.38 7.75
N PHE A 5 -14.45 -15.59 7.03
CA PHE A 5 -13.32 -14.86 7.60
C PHE A 5 -13.74 -14.00 8.81
N ARG A 6 -14.83 -13.23 8.68
CA ARG A 6 -15.37 -12.41 9.79
C ARG A 6 -15.68 -13.22 11.04
N LYS A 7 -16.29 -14.41 10.86
CA LYS A 7 -16.63 -15.29 11.98
C LYS A 7 -15.38 -15.78 12.68
N GLU A 8 -14.34 -16.14 11.92
CA GLU A 8 -13.07 -16.61 12.49
C GLU A 8 -12.33 -15.50 13.25
N VAL A 9 -12.35 -14.24 12.76
CA VAL A 9 -11.81 -13.08 13.48
C VAL A 9 -12.49 -12.92 14.84
N ILE A 10 -13.82 -12.97 14.88
CA ILE A 10 -14.59 -12.83 16.10
C ILE A 10 -14.29 -13.99 17.06
N THR A 11 -14.26 -15.22 16.55
CA THR A 11 -13.95 -16.42 17.34
C THR A 11 -12.55 -16.35 17.93
N PHE A 12 -11.55 -16.01 17.11
CA PHE A 12 -10.16 -15.85 17.57
C PHE A 12 -10.05 -14.85 18.73
N LEU A 13 -10.67 -13.69 18.61
CA LEU A 13 -10.61 -12.66 19.66
C LEU A 13 -11.36 -13.08 20.92
N LYS A 14 -12.49 -13.76 20.78
CA LYS A 14 -13.27 -14.29 21.91
C LYS A 14 -12.57 -15.44 22.64
N ASP A 15 -11.82 -16.26 21.92
CA ASP A 15 -11.01 -17.36 22.49
C ASP A 15 -9.75 -16.84 23.18
N ASN A 16 -9.24 -15.67 22.75
CA ASN A 16 -8.07 -15.01 23.32
C ASN A 16 -8.45 -13.79 24.17
N LYS A 17 -9.35 -13.97 25.12
CA LYS A 17 -9.81 -12.92 26.05
C LYS A 17 -8.67 -12.19 26.71
N ASN A 18 -8.83 -10.88 26.93
CA ASN A 18 -7.87 -10.01 27.62
C ASN A 18 -6.48 -9.91 26.94
N LYS A 19 -6.37 -10.33 25.66
CA LYS A 19 -5.16 -10.13 24.86
C LYS A 19 -5.44 -9.16 23.73
N TYR A 20 -4.40 -8.47 23.31
CA TYR A 20 -4.43 -7.45 22.29
C TYR A 20 -3.71 -7.93 21.04
N PHE A 21 -4.36 -7.89 19.88
CA PHE A 21 -3.80 -8.35 18.62
C PHE A 21 -3.94 -7.28 17.54
N THR A 22 -2.92 -7.10 16.73
CA THR A 22 -3.00 -6.32 15.51
C THR A 22 -3.85 -7.05 14.47
N ALA A 23 -4.35 -6.33 13.46
CA ALA A 23 -5.06 -6.96 12.35
C ALA A 23 -4.17 -8.00 11.63
N ARG A 24 -2.86 -7.73 11.55
CA ARG A 24 -1.90 -8.63 10.92
C ARG A 24 -1.73 -9.94 11.68
N GLU A 25 -1.50 -9.88 12.98
CA GLU A 25 -1.39 -11.09 13.81
C GLU A 25 -2.63 -11.98 13.72
N ILE A 26 -3.83 -11.36 13.71
CA ILE A 26 -5.10 -12.09 13.53
C ILE A 26 -5.16 -12.77 12.15
N THR A 27 -4.79 -12.06 11.10
CA THR A 27 -4.88 -12.59 9.73
C THR A 27 -3.82 -13.64 9.44
N GLU A 28 -2.60 -13.51 9.98
CA GLU A 28 -1.54 -14.50 9.87
C GLU A 28 -1.97 -15.82 10.54
N TYR A 29 -2.51 -15.74 11.75
CA TYR A 29 -3.07 -16.91 12.43
C TYR A 29 -4.18 -17.59 11.61
N ILE A 30 -5.13 -16.81 11.06
CA ILE A 30 -6.23 -17.36 10.26
C ILE A 30 -5.69 -17.98 8.96
N ALA A 31 -4.69 -17.38 8.31
CA ALA A 31 -4.08 -17.90 7.09
C ALA A 31 -3.28 -19.19 7.33
N GLU A 32 -2.72 -19.37 8.52
CA GLU A 32 -2.07 -20.62 8.93
C GLU A 32 -3.08 -21.71 9.25
N LYS A 33 -4.13 -21.37 9.98
CA LYS A 33 -5.18 -22.31 10.39
C LYS A 33 -6.05 -22.78 9.22
N TYR A 34 -6.26 -21.91 8.22
CA TYR A 34 -7.15 -22.15 7.08
C TYR A 34 -6.46 -21.88 5.72
N PRO A 35 -5.40 -22.61 5.35
CA PRO A 35 -4.65 -22.36 4.13
C PRO A 35 -5.53 -22.47 2.87
N LYS A 36 -6.46 -23.42 2.84
CA LYS A 36 -7.40 -23.59 1.72
C LYS A 36 -8.31 -22.39 1.51
N ALA A 37 -8.70 -21.68 2.57
CA ALA A 37 -9.51 -20.48 2.46
C ALA A 37 -8.72 -19.31 1.85
N CYS A 38 -7.43 -19.23 2.16
CA CYS A 38 -6.51 -18.28 1.53
C CYS A 38 -6.35 -18.57 0.02
N GLU A 39 -6.14 -19.84 -0.34
CA GLU A 39 -6.04 -20.29 -1.75
C GLU A 39 -7.34 -20.01 -2.51
N GLU A 40 -8.50 -20.30 -1.92
CA GLU A 40 -9.79 -20.03 -2.52
C GLU A 40 -10.03 -18.55 -2.74
N LYS A 41 -9.63 -17.70 -1.77
CA LYS A 41 -9.71 -16.25 -1.90
C LYS A 41 -8.81 -15.74 -3.03
N MET A 42 -7.60 -16.25 -3.15
CA MET A 42 -6.69 -15.91 -4.25
C MET A 42 -7.29 -16.31 -5.62
N ARG A 43 -7.82 -17.53 -5.73
CA ARG A 43 -8.45 -18.04 -6.96
C ARG A 43 -9.68 -17.22 -7.37
N ASN A 44 -10.50 -16.78 -6.41
CA ASN A 44 -11.72 -16.01 -6.65
C ASN A 44 -11.47 -14.51 -6.77
N SER A 45 -10.22 -14.06 -6.71
CA SER A 45 -9.84 -12.66 -6.86
C SER A 45 -10.11 -12.20 -8.29
N LYS A 46 -11.10 -11.31 -8.46
CA LYS A 46 -11.37 -10.70 -9.76
C LYS A 46 -10.14 -9.94 -10.24
N GLY A 47 -9.64 -10.30 -11.43
CA GLY A 47 -8.45 -9.68 -12.02
C GLY A 47 -7.11 -10.25 -11.54
N GLY A 48 -7.08 -11.38 -10.81
CA GLY A 48 -5.83 -12.08 -10.44
C GLY A 48 -4.85 -11.28 -9.57
N TYR A 49 -5.35 -10.33 -8.79
CA TYR A 49 -4.51 -9.44 -7.99
C TYR A 49 -3.91 -10.09 -6.74
N LEU A 50 -4.53 -11.16 -6.23
CA LEU A 50 -4.02 -11.89 -5.08
C LEU A 50 -3.25 -13.11 -5.60
N LYS A 51 -1.94 -13.04 -5.65
CA LYS A 51 -1.07 -14.10 -6.19
C LYS A 51 -0.34 -14.87 -5.10
N THR A 52 -0.09 -14.25 -3.97
CA THR A 52 0.69 -14.83 -2.87
C THR A 52 -0.12 -14.90 -1.58
N LYS A 53 0.31 -15.77 -0.65
CA LYS A 53 -0.24 -15.82 0.71
C LYS A 53 -0.21 -14.43 1.37
N ASN A 54 0.86 -13.67 1.13
CA ASN A 54 1.00 -12.32 1.69
C ASN A 54 -0.02 -11.33 1.10
N ASP A 55 -0.34 -11.42 -0.19
CA ASP A 55 -1.41 -10.61 -0.80
C ASP A 55 -2.77 -10.91 -0.15
N CYS A 56 -3.03 -12.20 0.14
CA CYS A 56 -4.23 -12.61 0.85
C CYS A 56 -4.28 -12.03 2.27
N ILE A 57 -3.17 -12.11 3.02
CA ILE A 57 -3.04 -11.54 4.36
C ILE A 57 -3.29 -10.03 4.32
N GLN A 58 -2.68 -9.28 3.42
CA GLN A 58 -2.89 -7.84 3.27
C GLN A 58 -4.35 -7.50 2.97
N GLN A 59 -5.00 -8.25 2.10
CA GLN A 59 -6.42 -8.06 1.81
C GLN A 59 -7.29 -8.30 3.06
N TRP A 60 -6.99 -9.34 3.84
CA TRP A 60 -7.70 -9.64 5.07
C TRP A 60 -7.47 -8.59 6.17
N VAL A 61 -6.25 -8.03 6.27
CA VAL A 61 -5.94 -6.90 7.16
C VAL A 61 -6.85 -5.72 6.84
N ALA A 62 -6.97 -5.35 5.56
CA ALA A 62 -7.87 -4.28 5.12
C ALA A 62 -9.35 -4.58 5.45
N GLU A 63 -9.79 -5.86 5.28
CA GLU A 63 -11.16 -6.27 5.61
C GLU A 63 -11.47 -6.17 7.10
N ILE A 64 -10.51 -6.49 8.00
CA ILE A 64 -10.70 -6.28 9.45
C ILE A 64 -10.95 -4.80 9.74
N GLY A 65 -10.19 -3.90 9.12
CA GLY A 65 -10.41 -2.45 9.25
C GLY A 65 -11.82 -2.01 8.83
N ALA A 66 -12.32 -2.56 7.72
CA ALA A 66 -13.66 -2.29 7.21
C ALA A 66 -14.80 -2.87 8.08
N TYR A 67 -14.50 -3.86 8.95
CA TYR A 67 -15.52 -4.48 9.82
C TYR A 67 -15.68 -3.79 11.19
N LYS A 68 -15.05 -2.66 11.42
CA LYS A 68 -14.99 -1.95 12.72
C LYS A 68 -16.35 -1.92 13.45
N ASP A 69 -17.40 -1.44 12.78
CA ASP A 69 -18.75 -1.31 13.37
C ASP A 69 -19.39 -2.67 13.71
N ASN A 70 -19.11 -3.68 12.89
CA ASN A 70 -19.61 -5.03 13.13
C ASN A 70 -18.87 -5.72 14.28
N LEU A 71 -17.58 -5.47 14.43
CA LEU A 71 -16.76 -5.99 15.53
C LEU A 71 -17.20 -5.36 16.85
N ALA A 72 -17.48 -4.06 16.87
CA ALA A 72 -18.00 -3.35 18.03
C ALA A 72 -19.33 -3.95 18.51
N LYS A 73 -20.25 -4.27 17.60
CA LYS A 73 -21.53 -4.95 17.91
C LYS A 73 -21.36 -6.35 18.53
N GLN A 74 -20.18 -6.95 18.39
CA GLN A 74 -19.83 -8.26 18.94
C GLN A 74 -19.04 -8.17 20.27
N GLY A 75 -18.90 -6.96 20.84
CA GLY A 75 -18.17 -6.69 22.06
C GLY A 75 -16.63 -6.65 21.87
N ILE A 76 -16.17 -6.52 20.63
CA ILE A 76 -14.76 -6.35 20.32
C ILE A 76 -14.43 -4.86 20.30
N SER A 77 -13.47 -4.49 21.12
CA SER A 77 -12.97 -3.13 21.22
C SER A 77 -11.69 -2.95 20.42
N ILE A 78 -11.39 -1.71 20.04
CA ILE A 78 -10.23 -1.35 19.24
C ILE A 78 -9.50 -0.23 19.99
N THR A 79 -8.18 -0.34 20.10
CA THR A 79 -7.36 0.71 20.73
C THR A 79 -7.37 1.99 19.88
N ALA A 80 -7.33 3.15 20.52
CA ALA A 80 -7.27 4.44 19.82
C ALA A 80 -5.88 4.77 19.26
N GLY A 81 -4.83 4.01 19.67
CA GLY A 81 -3.45 4.21 19.20
C GLY A 81 -3.14 3.39 17.95
N ARG A 82 -1.95 3.62 17.37
CA ARG A 82 -1.40 2.82 16.28
C ARG A 82 -0.12 2.12 16.75
N PRO A 83 0.08 0.84 16.35
CA PRO A 83 -0.86 0.01 15.57
C PRO A 83 -2.17 -0.21 16.32
N ARG A 84 -3.31 -0.20 15.59
CA ARG A 84 -4.61 -0.55 16.17
C ARG A 84 -4.60 -1.99 16.62
N LYS A 85 -4.95 -2.23 17.89
CA LYS A 85 -5.10 -3.58 18.44
C LYS A 85 -6.56 -3.86 18.73
N TYR A 86 -6.96 -5.07 18.40
CA TYR A 86 -8.31 -5.61 18.58
C TYR A 86 -8.29 -6.51 19.80
N TYR A 87 -9.31 -6.41 20.66
CA TYR A 87 -9.39 -7.19 21.89
C TYR A 87 -10.84 -7.43 22.30
N TYR A 88 -11.06 -8.51 23.02
CA TYR A 88 -12.34 -8.85 23.60
C TYR A 88 -12.24 -8.89 25.13
N LEU A 89 -13.03 -8.05 25.81
CA LEU A 89 -13.18 -8.02 27.26
C LEU A 89 -14.59 -8.47 27.61
N PRO A 90 -14.78 -9.65 28.25
CA PRO A 90 -16.09 -10.05 28.76
C PRO A 90 -16.37 -9.24 30.03
N ASN A 91 -17.32 -8.30 29.96
CA ASN A 91 -17.82 -7.52 31.09
C ASN A 91 -16.74 -6.86 31.98
N GLU A 92 -16.40 -5.61 31.63
CA GLU A 92 -16.07 -4.60 32.65
C GLU A 92 -16.14 -3.22 32.00
N ASN A 93 -16.93 -2.32 32.62
CA ASN A 93 -16.85 -0.89 32.38
C ASN A 93 -15.45 -0.40 32.81
N LEU A 94 -14.49 -0.43 31.89
CA LEU A 94 -13.24 0.28 32.03
C LEU A 94 -13.18 1.33 30.94
N GLU A 95 -13.58 2.55 31.31
CA GLU A 95 -13.13 3.76 30.65
C GLU A 95 -11.60 3.81 30.72
N ILE A 96 -10.94 3.12 29.80
CA ILE A 96 -9.54 3.38 29.52
C ILE A 96 -9.54 4.75 28.85
N SER A 97 -9.22 5.77 29.62
CA SER A 97 -8.93 7.10 29.09
C SER A 97 -7.79 6.97 28.08
N CYS A 98 -8.16 6.81 26.83
CA CYS A 98 -7.24 6.98 25.71
C CYS A 98 -6.86 8.47 25.74
N LYS A 99 -5.71 8.77 26.36
CA LYS A 99 -5.06 10.05 26.11
C LYS A 99 -4.87 10.13 24.61
N ASN A 100 -5.70 10.94 23.95
CA ASN A 100 -5.44 11.43 22.61
C ASN A 100 -4.08 12.15 22.67
N THR A 101 -3.02 11.41 22.48
CA THR A 101 -1.76 12.02 22.11
C THR A 101 -1.92 12.42 20.64
N THR A 102 -2.51 13.60 20.45
CA THR A 102 -2.23 14.39 19.25
C THR A 102 -0.74 14.67 19.29
N ARG A 103 0.04 13.71 18.80
CA ARG A 103 1.45 13.95 18.49
C ARG A 103 1.43 14.91 17.31
N LYS A 104 1.65 16.20 17.58
CA LYS A 104 2.22 17.13 16.63
C LYS A 104 3.66 16.67 16.37
N ASN A 105 3.84 15.59 15.66
CA ASN A 105 5.13 15.20 15.15
C ASN A 105 5.33 15.97 13.84
N ASN A 106 5.94 17.14 13.93
CA ASN A 106 6.63 17.79 12.82
C ASN A 106 7.91 17.01 12.49
N GLN A 107 7.77 15.72 12.20
CA GLN A 107 8.89 14.92 11.69
C GLN A 107 8.86 15.01 10.17
N PRO A 108 10.00 15.30 9.52
CA PRO A 108 10.01 15.58 8.09
C PRO A 108 9.53 14.36 7.29
N GLU A 109 8.75 14.61 6.25
CA GLU A 109 8.24 13.62 5.25
C GLU A 109 9.31 12.62 4.81
N LYS A 110 10.58 13.05 4.74
CA LYS A 110 11.74 12.22 4.39
C LYS A 110 11.92 10.98 5.25
N GLU A 111 11.43 11.01 6.49
CA GLU A 111 11.51 9.85 7.39
C GLU A 111 10.49 8.76 7.01
N LEU A 112 9.45 9.10 6.25
CA LEU A 112 8.45 8.13 5.78
C LEU A 112 8.93 7.30 4.59
N TYR A 113 9.89 7.78 3.80
CA TYR A 113 10.37 7.05 2.63
C TYR A 113 10.97 5.67 2.95
N PRO A 114 11.85 5.53 3.97
CA PRO A 114 12.34 4.21 4.39
C PRO A 114 11.24 3.30 4.94
N ILE A 115 10.22 3.87 5.58
CA ILE A 115 9.07 3.14 6.13
C ILE A 115 8.23 2.58 4.98
N LEU A 116 7.91 3.42 4.00
CA LEU A 116 7.23 3.00 2.78
C LEU A 116 8.03 1.91 2.05
N ALA A 117 9.36 2.07 1.94
CA ALA A 117 10.21 1.07 1.31
C ALA A 117 10.14 -0.30 2.02
N LYS A 118 10.16 -0.34 3.34
CA LYS A 118 9.99 -1.57 4.11
C LYS A 118 8.64 -2.22 3.86
N PHE A 119 7.56 -1.43 3.90
CA PHE A 119 6.22 -1.92 3.58
C PHE A 119 6.15 -2.47 2.15
N CYS A 120 6.62 -1.71 1.15
CA CYS A 120 6.62 -2.12 -0.25
C CYS A 120 7.41 -3.41 -0.47
N ASN A 121 8.58 -3.57 0.17
CA ASN A 121 9.36 -4.80 0.11
C ASN A 121 8.59 -6.01 0.66
N SER A 122 7.78 -5.84 1.71
CA SER A 122 6.96 -6.93 2.27
C SER A 122 5.90 -7.44 1.28
N ILE A 123 5.57 -6.68 0.25
CA ILE A 123 4.62 -7.03 -0.83
C ILE A 123 5.29 -7.17 -2.20
N ASN A 124 6.62 -7.40 -2.20
CA ASN A 124 7.46 -7.61 -3.39
C ASN A 124 7.48 -6.41 -4.36
N ILE A 125 7.44 -5.18 -3.84
CA ILE A 125 7.64 -3.96 -4.61
C ILE A 125 8.98 -3.35 -4.19
N LYS A 126 9.95 -3.32 -5.11
CA LYS A 126 11.21 -2.61 -4.93
C LYS A 126 10.99 -1.12 -5.16
N THR A 127 11.50 -0.26 -4.30
CA THR A 127 11.27 1.19 -4.38
C THR A 127 12.56 1.97 -4.54
N LEU A 128 12.45 3.12 -5.18
CA LEU A 128 13.50 4.13 -5.27
C LEU A 128 12.89 5.51 -4.97
N ARG A 129 13.57 6.29 -4.14
CA ARG A 129 13.21 7.69 -3.91
C ARG A 129 13.66 8.54 -5.09
N ILE A 130 12.84 9.51 -5.49
CA ILE A 130 13.16 10.52 -6.47
C ILE A 130 13.44 11.85 -5.75
N ASP A 131 14.63 12.42 -5.93
CA ASP A 131 14.93 13.73 -5.37
C ASP A 131 14.71 14.81 -6.44
N GLU A 132 13.85 15.77 -6.12
CA GLU A 132 13.58 16.92 -6.99
C GLU A 132 14.85 17.71 -7.33
N LYS A 133 15.87 17.67 -6.46
CA LYS A 133 17.16 18.34 -6.69
C LYS A 133 17.95 17.78 -7.85
N GLU A 134 17.71 16.51 -8.20
CA GLU A 134 18.32 15.83 -9.35
C GLU A 134 17.61 16.16 -10.68
N SER A 135 16.57 17.02 -10.63
CA SER A 135 15.88 17.50 -11.82
C SER A 135 16.63 18.68 -12.47
N LYS A 136 16.55 18.75 -13.80
CA LYS A 136 17.12 19.86 -14.58
C LYS A 136 16.45 21.19 -14.21
N LYS A 137 17.23 22.26 -14.20
CA LYS A 137 16.77 23.63 -13.82
C LYS A 137 16.82 24.62 -14.99
N ASP A 138 17.13 24.14 -16.18
CA ASP A 138 17.37 24.94 -17.40
C ASP A 138 16.09 25.62 -17.95
N LYS A 139 14.92 25.11 -17.61
CA LYS A 139 13.62 25.59 -18.12
C LYS A 139 12.87 26.56 -17.18
N GLY A 140 13.56 27.04 -16.15
CA GLY A 140 13.03 28.03 -15.22
C GLY A 140 12.40 27.47 -13.94
N LYS A 141 12.07 28.37 -13.00
CA LYS A 141 11.50 28.03 -11.70
C LYS A 141 10.13 27.36 -11.85
N ASN A 142 9.92 26.26 -11.15
CA ASN A 142 8.66 25.49 -11.12
C ASN A 142 8.29 24.74 -12.42
N TYR A 143 9.15 24.68 -13.44
CA TYR A 143 8.86 23.94 -14.68
C TYR A 143 8.58 22.44 -14.39
N ASN A 144 9.35 21.86 -13.47
CA ASN A 144 9.24 20.46 -13.07
C ASN A 144 8.43 20.28 -11.76
N LYS A 145 7.72 21.32 -11.31
CA LYS A 145 6.87 21.21 -10.12
C LYS A 145 5.80 20.14 -10.37
N TRP A 146 5.73 19.17 -9.44
CA TRP A 146 4.81 18.03 -9.52
C TRP A 146 4.97 17.16 -10.78
N LEU A 147 6.18 17.12 -11.33
CA LEU A 147 6.46 16.28 -12.51
C LEU A 147 6.67 14.80 -12.15
N HIS A 148 7.24 14.53 -10.97
CA HIS A 148 7.56 13.19 -10.52
C HIS A 148 7.06 12.95 -9.10
N ALA A 149 6.82 11.68 -8.79
CA ALA A 149 6.45 11.23 -7.45
C ALA A 149 7.65 11.27 -6.49
N ASP A 150 7.38 11.29 -5.18
CA ASP A 150 8.43 11.23 -4.15
C ASP A 150 9.16 9.89 -4.14
N VAL A 151 8.41 8.80 -4.38
CA VAL A 151 8.93 7.44 -4.45
C VAL A 151 8.31 6.72 -5.63
N VAL A 152 9.14 5.98 -6.35
CA VAL A 152 8.69 5.09 -7.45
C VAL A 152 8.91 3.64 -7.06
N GLY A 153 8.12 2.75 -7.59
CA GLY A 153 8.18 1.32 -7.28
C GLY A 153 8.13 0.43 -8.51
N PHE A 154 8.69 -0.75 -8.37
CA PHE A 154 8.76 -1.77 -9.40
C PHE A 154 8.43 -3.12 -8.78
N LYS A 155 7.49 -3.85 -9.38
CA LYS A 155 7.17 -5.24 -9.05
C LYS A 155 7.48 -6.12 -10.24
N ASP A 156 8.44 -7.03 -10.07
CA ASP A 156 8.72 -8.08 -11.03
C ASP A 156 7.63 -9.15 -10.96
N LEU A 157 7.05 -9.50 -12.11
CA LEU A 157 5.96 -10.47 -12.21
C LEU A 157 6.43 -11.87 -12.58
N ILE A 158 7.69 -11.99 -13.03
CA ILE A 158 8.20 -13.21 -13.61
C ILE A 158 9.39 -13.83 -12.86
N SER A 159 9.85 -13.18 -11.77
CA SER A 159 11.02 -13.67 -10.98
C SER A 159 10.88 -15.14 -10.56
N ASP A 160 9.68 -15.53 -10.12
CA ASP A 160 9.42 -16.84 -9.54
C ASP A 160 9.05 -17.92 -10.58
N PHE A 161 9.03 -17.56 -11.87
CA PHE A 161 8.68 -18.51 -12.94
C PHE A 161 9.91 -19.34 -13.34
N ASN A 162 9.67 -20.58 -13.78
CA ASN A 162 10.72 -21.41 -14.36
C ASN A 162 11.23 -20.82 -15.68
N LYS A 163 12.39 -21.29 -16.13
CA LYS A 163 13.08 -20.79 -17.34
C LYS A 163 12.18 -20.80 -18.58
N GLN A 164 11.51 -21.91 -18.86
CA GLN A 164 10.67 -22.07 -20.06
C GLN A 164 9.50 -21.09 -20.05
N THR A 165 8.87 -20.88 -18.87
CA THR A 165 7.77 -19.90 -18.71
C THR A 165 8.27 -18.48 -18.89
N LYS A 166 9.46 -18.14 -18.35
CA LYS A 166 10.11 -16.83 -18.56
C LYS A 166 10.38 -16.56 -20.03
N GLU A 167 10.99 -17.51 -20.75
CA GLU A 167 11.27 -17.41 -22.17
C GLU A 167 9.98 -17.22 -23.00
N CYS A 168 8.95 -18.02 -22.72
CA CYS A 168 7.65 -17.87 -23.38
C CYS A 168 7.02 -16.50 -23.12
N LEU A 169 7.06 -16.02 -21.87
CA LEU A 169 6.54 -14.71 -21.50
C LEU A 169 7.30 -13.55 -22.15
N ILE A 170 8.61 -13.69 -22.34
CA ILE A 170 9.43 -12.69 -23.03
C ILE A 170 8.97 -12.50 -24.48
N GLU A 171 8.58 -13.58 -25.14
CA GLU A 171 8.12 -13.54 -26.55
C GLU A 171 6.66 -13.09 -26.70
N TYR A 172 5.78 -13.49 -25.79
CA TYR A 172 4.32 -13.37 -25.96
C TYR A 172 3.60 -12.41 -25.00
N ALA A 173 4.22 -12.01 -23.90
CA ALA A 173 3.55 -11.20 -22.90
C ALA A 173 3.93 -9.73 -22.97
N ASP A 174 2.92 -8.88 -22.95
CA ASP A 174 3.10 -7.42 -22.91
C ASP A 174 3.59 -6.92 -21.55
N GLU A 175 3.34 -7.68 -20.46
CA GLU A 175 3.59 -7.21 -19.10
C GLU A 175 4.49 -8.16 -18.32
N ARG A 176 5.68 -7.68 -18.00
CA ARG A 176 6.68 -8.38 -17.17
C ARG A 176 6.81 -7.77 -15.79
N SER A 177 6.27 -6.57 -15.61
CA SER A 177 6.34 -5.82 -14.36
C SER A 177 5.18 -4.85 -14.20
N TYR A 178 5.01 -4.38 -12.97
CA TYR A 178 4.19 -3.22 -12.69
C TYR A 178 5.03 -2.08 -12.13
N LEU A 179 4.76 -0.88 -12.63
CA LEU A 179 5.37 0.35 -12.17
C LEU A 179 4.40 1.09 -11.24
N TYR A 180 4.96 1.65 -10.18
CA TYR A 180 4.21 2.31 -9.10
C TYR A 180 4.70 3.74 -8.91
N SER A 181 3.76 4.62 -8.60
CA SER A 181 3.98 6.00 -8.21
C SER A 181 3.42 6.22 -6.80
N PHE A 182 4.22 6.81 -5.91
CA PHE A 182 3.82 7.10 -4.53
C PHE A 182 4.08 8.57 -4.21
N GLU A 183 3.03 9.30 -3.91
CA GLU A 183 3.08 10.63 -3.34
C GLU A 183 2.94 10.53 -1.83
N VAL A 184 3.96 10.93 -1.09
CA VAL A 184 4.06 10.74 0.36
C VAL A 184 3.77 12.06 1.08
N LYS A 185 2.96 12.01 2.13
CA LYS A 185 2.66 13.17 2.97
C LYS A 185 2.87 12.82 4.44
N ASP A 186 3.50 13.69 5.17
CA ASP A 186 3.68 13.54 6.61
C ASP A 186 2.38 13.83 7.40
N GLY A 187 2.24 13.16 8.53
CA GLY A 187 1.15 13.37 9.46
C GLY A 187 -0.22 12.92 8.96
N THR A 188 -1.25 13.63 9.39
CA THR A 188 -2.65 13.35 9.09
C THR A 188 -3.15 14.21 7.93
N ILE A 189 -3.80 13.57 6.96
CA ILE A 189 -4.52 14.30 5.91
C ILE A 189 -5.83 14.82 6.51
N GLU A 190 -5.98 16.14 6.47
CA GLU A 190 -7.13 16.87 6.96
C GLU A 190 -8.02 17.33 5.80
N THR A 191 -9.25 17.74 6.08
CA THR A 191 -10.18 18.23 5.04
C THR A 191 -9.64 19.44 4.26
N TRP A 192 -8.82 20.28 4.90
CA TRP A 192 -8.29 21.50 4.28
C TRP A 192 -7.08 21.26 3.35
N ASN A 193 -6.29 20.17 3.54
CA ASN A 193 -5.13 19.86 2.69
C ASN A 193 -5.35 18.65 1.78
N LEU A 194 -6.45 17.90 1.95
CA LEU A 194 -6.75 16.69 1.19
C LEU A 194 -6.64 16.92 -0.32
N ARG A 195 -7.32 17.94 -0.85
CA ARG A 195 -7.34 18.17 -2.31
C ARG A 195 -5.97 18.52 -2.85
N GLU A 196 -5.20 19.35 -2.14
CA GLU A 196 -3.85 19.70 -2.56
C GLU A 196 -2.96 18.46 -2.66
N TYR A 197 -2.91 17.66 -1.60
CA TYR A 197 -2.10 16.44 -1.55
C TYR A 197 -2.57 15.40 -2.57
N PHE A 198 -3.88 15.27 -2.71
CA PHE A 198 -4.46 14.32 -3.67
C PHE A 198 -4.13 14.70 -5.12
N PHE A 199 -4.25 15.96 -5.51
CA PHE A 199 -3.94 16.39 -6.88
C PHE A 199 -2.45 16.40 -7.18
N GLN A 200 -1.57 16.46 -6.19
CA GLN A 200 -0.15 16.13 -6.38
C GLN A 200 0.01 14.65 -6.78
N ALA A 201 -0.63 13.73 -6.06
CA ALA A 201 -0.62 12.32 -6.44
C ALA A 201 -1.18 12.07 -7.85
N VAL A 202 -2.28 12.75 -8.21
CA VAL A 202 -2.86 12.68 -9.57
C VAL A 202 -1.87 13.19 -10.61
N SER A 203 -1.21 14.32 -10.38
CA SER A 203 -0.21 14.89 -11.31
C SER A 203 0.93 13.93 -11.60
N ASN A 204 1.31 13.13 -10.60
CA ASN A 204 2.42 12.19 -10.64
C ASN A 204 2.03 10.79 -11.11
N SER A 205 0.75 10.54 -11.42
CA SER A 205 0.21 9.20 -11.62
C SER A 205 0.17 8.73 -13.07
N SER A 206 0.14 9.64 -14.02
CA SER A 206 -0.23 9.39 -15.41
C SER A 206 0.64 8.36 -16.14
N TRP A 207 1.86 8.13 -15.66
CA TRP A 207 2.84 7.24 -16.28
C TRP A 207 2.88 5.83 -15.69
N ALA A 208 2.34 5.60 -14.49
CA ALA A 208 2.48 4.35 -13.73
C ALA A 208 1.27 3.43 -13.88
N ASN A 209 1.46 2.12 -13.64
CA ASN A 209 0.34 1.16 -13.57
C ASN A 209 -0.52 1.36 -12.33
N TYR A 210 0.11 1.72 -11.21
CA TYR A 210 -0.57 1.93 -9.94
C TYR A 210 -0.03 3.17 -9.25
N SER A 211 -0.91 4.01 -8.78
CA SER A 211 -0.53 5.27 -8.13
C SER A 211 -1.23 5.43 -6.79
N TYR A 212 -0.48 5.88 -5.79
CA TYR A 212 -0.97 5.96 -4.44
C TYR A 212 -0.63 7.30 -3.79
N LEU A 213 -1.61 7.87 -3.10
CA LEU A 213 -1.37 8.82 -2.03
C LEU A 213 -1.02 8.03 -0.76
N VAL A 214 0.03 8.45 -0.06
CA VAL A 214 0.58 7.74 1.09
C VAL A 214 0.67 8.71 2.26
N ALA A 215 0.07 8.36 3.40
CA ALA A 215 0.17 9.14 4.63
C ALA A 215 0.02 8.26 5.87
N GLU A 216 0.35 8.80 7.03
CA GLU A 216 0.19 8.09 8.30
C GLU A 216 -1.27 7.96 8.70
N ASP A 217 -2.08 8.98 8.41
CA ASP A 217 -3.50 8.99 8.76
C ASP A 217 -4.33 9.89 7.84
N VAL A 218 -5.64 9.68 7.88
CA VAL A 218 -6.64 10.57 7.26
C VAL A 218 -7.71 10.85 8.30
N ASN A 219 -8.08 12.10 8.46
CA ASN A 219 -9.18 12.50 9.33
C ASN A 219 -10.49 11.83 8.88
N ASP A 220 -11.29 11.34 9.81
CA ASP A 220 -12.54 10.63 9.50
C ASP A 220 -13.47 11.46 8.60
N ARG A 221 -13.50 12.79 8.76
CA ARG A 221 -14.31 13.71 7.93
C ARG A 221 -13.78 13.87 6.50
N ALA A 222 -12.48 13.61 6.29
CA ALA A 222 -11.85 13.67 4.97
C ALA A 222 -11.92 12.34 4.22
N MET A 223 -12.19 11.23 4.92
CA MET A 223 -12.15 9.89 4.36
C MET A 223 -13.19 9.68 3.25
N ASP A 224 -14.43 10.13 3.43
CA ASP A 224 -15.50 9.98 2.42
C ASP A 224 -15.12 10.71 1.11
N GLU A 225 -14.59 11.94 1.23
CA GLU A 225 -14.13 12.69 0.07
C GLU A 225 -12.91 12.03 -0.58
N LEU A 226 -11.97 11.51 0.23
CA LEU A 226 -10.82 10.77 -0.31
C LEU A 226 -11.28 9.55 -1.11
N GLN A 227 -12.26 8.78 -0.65
CA GLN A 227 -12.81 7.64 -1.38
C GLN A 227 -13.40 8.05 -2.74
N LEU A 228 -14.17 9.15 -2.77
CA LEU A 228 -14.75 9.69 -4.01
C LEU A 228 -13.65 10.11 -4.99
N LEU A 229 -12.65 10.83 -4.52
CA LEU A 229 -11.50 11.27 -5.33
C LEU A 229 -10.70 10.06 -5.85
N CYS A 230 -10.40 9.09 -5.00
CA CYS A 230 -9.67 7.87 -5.38
C CYS A 230 -10.37 7.11 -6.51
N SER A 231 -11.69 6.94 -6.41
CA SER A 231 -12.47 6.25 -7.44
C SER A 231 -12.55 7.04 -8.75
N SER A 232 -12.58 8.38 -8.68
CA SER A 232 -12.71 9.26 -9.85
C SER A 232 -11.41 9.38 -10.65
N PHE A 233 -10.26 9.30 -9.98
CA PHE A 233 -8.95 9.57 -10.59
C PHE A 233 -8.01 8.35 -10.62
N ASN A 234 -8.49 7.16 -10.28
CA ASN A 234 -7.72 5.91 -10.28
C ASN A 234 -6.49 5.94 -9.34
N ILE A 235 -6.57 6.68 -8.25
CA ILE A 235 -5.54 6.74 -7.22
C ILE A 235 -5.95 5.86 -6.05
N GLY A 236 -5.00 5.13 -5.46
CA GLY A 236 -5.21 4.43 -4.21
C GLY A 236 -4.74 5.22 -3.00
N TYR A 237 -5.01 4.71 -1.81
CA TYR A 237 -4.50 5.27 -0.57
C TYR A 237 -3.81 4.19 0.27
N ILE A 238 -2.58 4.49 0.69
CA ILE A 238 -1.80 3.67 1.62
C ILE A 238 -1.67 4.42 2.94
N GLN A 239 -2.05 3.75 4.03
CA GLN A 239 -1.84 4.21 5.37
C GLN A 239 -0.56 3.60 5.92
N LEU A 240 0.44 4.45 6.22
CA LEU A 240 1.70 4.01 6.80
C LEU A 240 1.62 3.90 8.32
N ASN A 241 2.24 2.85 8.84
CA ASN A 241 2.53 2.73 10.25
C ASN A 241 4.02 2.98 10.48
N ARG A 242 4.36 4.10 11.13
CA ARG A 242 5.74 4.52 11.36
C ARG A 242 6.48 3.60 12.31
N GLU A 243 5.81 3.10 13.34
CA GLU A 243 6.41 2.26 14.37
C GLU A 243 6.60 0.82 13.86
N GLU A 244 5.58 0.31 13.15
CA GLU A 244 5.55 -1.05 12.60
C GLU A 244 5.26 -1.00 11.08
N PRO A 245 6.27 -0.80 10.23
CA PRO A 245 6.08 -0.64 8.78
C PRO A 245 5.30 -1.78 8.12
N ASN A 246 5.44 -3.01 8.61
CA ASN A 246 4.71 -4.18 8.12
C ASN A 246 3.21 -4.16 8.45
N GLU A 247 2.77 -3.31 9.39
CA GLU A 247 1.37 -3.07 9.73
C GLU A 247 0.73 -1.95 8.88
N SER A 248 1.50 -1.37 7.96
CA SER A 248 0.96 -0.43 6.98
C SER A 248 -0.08 -1.12 6.09
N GLN A 249 -1.04 -0.37 5.57
CA GLN A 249 -2.20 -0.94 4.88
C GLN A 249 -2.52 -0.20 3.58
N ILE A 250 -2.86 -0.96 2.53
CA ILE A 250 -3.53 -0.42 1.35
C ILE A 250 -5.01 -0.29 1.70
N VAL A 251 -5.42 0.90 2.14
CA VAL A 251 -6.80 1.18 2.57
C VAL A 251 -7.73 1.28 1.36
N ILE A 252 -7.27 1.98 0.31
CA ILE A 252 -7.99 2.08 -0.96
C ILE A 252 -7.04 1.59 -2.06
N LYS A 253 -7.43 0.51 -2.74
CA LYS A 253 -6.61 -0.08 -3.80
C LYS A 253 -6.72 0.76 -5.07
N ALA A 254 -5.57 1.15 -5.63
CA ALA A 254 -5.53 1.76 -6.95
C ALA A 254 -5.97 0.74 -8.02
N PRO A 255 -6.83 1.10 -8.97
CA PRO A 255 -7.04 0.30 -10.16
C PRO A 255 -5.79 0.36 -11.06
N LYS A 256 -5.61 -0.67 -11.89
CA LYS A 256 -4.51 -0.71 -12.85
C LYS A 256 -4.80 0.25 -14.01
N THR A 257 -3.79 1.03 -14.37
CA THR A 257 -3.79 1.92 -15.54
C THR A 257 -2.74 1.48 -16.56
N THR A 258 -2.85 1.97 -17.79
CA THR A 258 -1.85 1.75 -18.83
C THR A 258 -0.67 2.70 -18.64
N LEU A 259 0.55 2.23 -18.99
CA LEU A 259 1.75 3.06 -18.94
C LEU A 259 1.71 4.15 -20.01
N ASP A 260 2.04 5.37 -19.64
CA ASP A 260 2.32 6.45 -20.60
C ASP A 260 3.85 6.56 -20.82
N TRP A 261 4.34 5.93 -21.88
CA TRP A 261 5.75 5.94 -22.25
C TRP A 261 6.27 7.31 -22.64
N ASN A 262 5.41 8.22 -23.12
CA ASN A 262 5.81 9.59 -23.42
C ASN A 262 6.10 10.36 -22.13
N MET A 263 5.25 10.17 -21.12
CA MET A 263 5.48 10.76 -19.80
C MET A 263 6.69 10.14 -19.11
N ILE A 264 6.87 8.81 -19.16
CA ILE A 264 8.07 8.12 -18.66
C ILE A 264 9.33 8.72 -19.30
N ASN A 265 9.37 8.86 -20.61
CA ASN A 265 10.50 9.45 -21.33
C ASN A 265 10.73 10.93 -20.94
N ARG A 266 9.67 11.71 -20.76
CA ARG A 266 9.78 13.08 -20.28
C ARG A 266 10.42 13.16 -18.89
N ILE A 267 9.93 12.34 -17.92
CA ILE A 267 10.46 12.33 -16.55
C ILE A 267 11.93 11.89 -16.57
N ALA A 268 12.25 10.84 -17.31
CA ALA A 268 13.62 10.35 -17.46
C ALA A 268 14.58 11.42 -18.03
N ASN A 269 14.12 12.23 -18.98
CA ASN A 269 14.92 13.33 -19.52
C ASN A 269 15.13 14.47 -18.52
N GLU A 270 14.27 14.63 -17.54
CA GLU A 270 14.33 15.73 -16.57
C GLU A 270 14.97 15.35 -15.24
N ASN A 271 14.92 14.07 -14.80
CA ASN A 271 15.38 13.65 -13.48
C ASN A 271 16.32 12.43 -13.53
N LYS A 272 17.52 12.56 -12.93
CA LYS A 272 18.56 11.50 -12.95
C LYS A 272 18.19 10.29 -12.08
N ASP A 273 17.46 10.48 -10.98
CA ASP A 273 17.06 9.36 -10.14
C ASP A 273 16.01 8.50 -10.87
N PHE A 274 15.13 9.14 -11.66
CA PHE A 274 14.21 8.41 -12.50
C PHE A 274 14.89 7.64 -13.64
N GLN A 275 16.01 8.17 -14.19
CA GLN A 275 16.85 7.41 -15.12
C GLN A 275 17.41 6.16 -14.43
N ARG A 276 18.01 6.29 -13.23
CA ARG A 276 18.49 5.15 -12.45
C ARG A 276 17.42 4.12 -12.15
N TYR A 277 16.18 4.58 -11.90
CA TYR A 277 15.04 3.69 -11.71
C TYR A 277 14.80 2.82 -12.96
N LEU A 278 14.80 3.41 -14.15
CA LEU A 278 14.64 2.67 -15.40
C LEU A 278 15.84 1.74 -15.68
N ASP A 279 17.05 2.17 -15.38
CA ASP A 279 18.26 1.34 -15.49
C ASP A 279 18.16 0.10 -14.59
N ASN A 280 17.72 0.27 -13.35
CA ASN A 280 17.52 -0.85 -12.42
C ASN A 280 16.46 -1.85 -12.93
N ILE A 281 15.38 -1.39 -13.55
CA ILE A 281 14.38 -2.26 -14.18
C ILE A 281 15.03 -3.05 -15.34
N THR A 282 15.79 -2.36 -16.19
CA THR A 282 16.49 -2.96 -17.32
C THR A 282 17.48 -4.05 -16.86
N LEU A 283 18.24 -3.79 -15.79
CA LEU A 283 19.17 -4.77 -15.21
C LEU A 283 18.45 -6.03 -14.71
N VAL A 284 17.28 -5.89 -14.09
CA VAL A 284 16.48 -7.05 -13.67
C VAL A 284 16.10 -7.91 -14.87
N TYR A 285 15.65 -7.28 -15.97
CA TYR A 285 15.30 -8.01 -17.20
C TYR A 285 16.50 -8.66 -17.88
N GLN A 286 17.67 -8.00 -17.90
CA GLN A 286 18.90 -8.57 -18.43
C GLN A 286 19.35 -9.79 -17.60
N GLY A 287 19.20 -9.75 -16.28
CA GLY A 287 19.42 -10.89 -15.40
C GLY A 287 18.57 -12.09 -15.79
N HIS A 288 17.27 -11.89 -16.05
CA HIS A 288 16.38 -12.98 -16.53
C HIS A 288 16.75 -13.54 -17.91
N SER A 289 17.45 -12.75 -18.74
CA SER A 289 17.89 -13.18 -20.08
C SER A 289 19.24 -13.90 -20.05
N ASN A 290 20.07 -13.66 -19.03
CA ASN A 290 21.43 -14.22 -18.90
C ASN A 290 21.51 -15.54 -18.12
N ASP A 291 20.39 -16.02 -17.56
CA ASP A 291 20.28 -17.37 -16.99
C ASP A 291 20.24 -18.47 -18.10
N LYS A 292 21.03 -18.23 -19.18
CA LYS A 292 21.21 -19.17 -20.31
C LYS A 292 22.27 -20.20 -20.01
#